data_016fd75cbe435e56495acb35c1c90929
#
_entry.id   016fd75cbe435e56495acb35c1c90929
#
_cell.length_a   1.000
_cell.length_b   1.000
_cell.length_c   1.000
_cell.angle_alpha   90.00
_cell.angle_beta   90.00
_cell.angle_gamma   90.00
#
_symmetry.space_group_name_H-M   'P 1'
#
loop_
_entity.id
_entity.type
_entity.pdbx_description
1 polymer ?
#
loop_
_entity_poly.entity_id
_entity_poly.type
_entity_poly.pdbx_seq_one_letter_code
_entity_poly.pdbx_strand_id
1 'polypeptide(L)'
;MKNYHATLMVVDDDPNDLFLIERAFRAIGVTGPIHTINGGLEAIAYMKGEGKYSDRIAYTYPTFITTDLKMPQADGFAVLEHLRNNPEWAVIPTVVLTSSNDLDDIKKAYMLGCSSYHVKPGTTDGLRAQLKVLHDYWLTCEVPQVDTNGRQVRTDSAGKLGERFAQPLGIQKQ
;
A
#
# COMPACT_ATOMS: atom_id res chain seq x y z
N MET A 1 24.22 -5.83 3.81
CA MET A 1 22.92 -5.88 3.09
C MET A 1 21.94 -4.99 3.83
N LYS A 2 21.42 -3.93 3.21
CA LYS A 2 20.33 -3.14 3.81
C LYS A 2 19.06 -3.99 3.71
N ASN A 3 18.55 -4.46 4.84
CA ASN A 3 17.28 -5.16 4.89
C ASN A 3 16.16 -4.16 4.62
N TYR A 4 15.67 -4.11 3.40
CA TYR A 4 14.48 -3.36 3.07
C TYR A 4 13.26 -4.15 3.53
N HIS A 5 12.67 -3.74 4.65
CA HIS A 5 11.43 -4.34 5.13
C HIS A 5 10.26 -3.87 4.25
N ALA A 6 9.40 -4.81 3.87
CA ALA A 6 8.17 -4.46 3.18
C ALA A 6 7.26 -3.64 4.09
N THR A 7 6.85 -2.49 3.62
CA THR A 7 5.90 -1.61 4.30
C THR A 7 4.61 -1.57 3.52
N LEU A 8 3.50 -1.90 4.17
CA LEU A 8 2.16 -1.78 3.61
C LEU A 8 1.56 -0.44 4.05
N MET A 9 1.01 0.31 3.11
CA MET A 9 0.19 1.49 3.38
C MET A 9 -1.27 1.19 3.05
N VAL A 10 -2.15 1.40 4.01
CA VAL A 10 -3.60 1.23 3.87
C VAL A 10 -4.26 2.59 4.01
N VAL A 11 -4.93 3.05 2.94
CA VAL A 11 -5.56 4.37 2.88
C VAL A 11 -7.07 4.20 2.81
N ASP A 12 -7.77 4.76 3.78
CA ASP A 12 -9.22 4.78 3.89
C ASP A 12 -9.64 5.93 4.80
N ASP A 13 -10.82 6.48 4.66
CA ASP A 13 -11.33 7.52 5.58
C ASP A 13 -12.20 6.95 6.71
N ASP A 14 -12.59 5.68 6.62
CA ASP A 14 -13.32 4.99 7.68
C ASP A 14 -12.34 4.28 8.64
N PRO A 15 -12.25 4.69 9.92
CA PRO A 15 -11.39 4.04 10.90
C PRO A 15 -11.73 2.56 11.13
N ASN A 16 -12.99 2.15 10.93
CA ASN A 16 -13.38 0.75 11.07
C ASN A 16 -12.82 -0.07 9.92
N ASP A 17 -12.86 0.46 8.69
CA ASP A 17 -12.27 -0.21 7.52
C ASP A 17 -10.76 -0.32 7.67
N LEU A 18 -10.07 0.74 8.09
CA LEU A 18 -8.65 0.71 8.40
C LEU A 18 -8.30 -0.39 9.40
N PHE A 19 -9.06 -0.47 10.49
CA PHE A 19 -8.87 -1.48 11.53
C PHE A 19 -9.10 -2.90 10.98
N LEU A 20 -10.19 -3.12 10.24
CA LEU A 20 -10.54 -4.43 9.70
C LEU A 20 -9.53 -4.91 8.65
N ILE A 21 -9.07 -4.01 7.78
CA ILE A 21 -8.07 -4.32 6.75
C ILE A 21 -6.73 -4.66 7.40
N GLU A 22 -6.26 -3.85 8.35
CA GLU A 22 -5.02 -4.13 9.08
C GLU A 22 -5.09 -5.48 9.79
N ARG A 23 -6.17 -5.73 10.53
CA ARG A 23 -6.39 -6.99 11.24
C ARG A 23 -6.40 -8.18 10.29
N ALA A 24 -7.04 -8.05 9.11
CA ALA A 24 -7.07 -9.10 8.11
C ALA A 24 -5.68 -9.40 7.55
N PHE A 25 -4.86 -8.39 7.24
CA PHE A 25 -3.48 -8.58 6.82
C PHE A 25 -2.63 -9.24 7.91
N ARG A 26 -2.80 -8.87 9.18
CA ARG A 26 -2.12 -9.54 10.30
C ARG A 26 -2.54 -11.01 10.41
N ALA A 27 -3.83 -11.31 10.27
CA ALA A 27 -4.36 -12.66 10.37
C ALA A 27 -3.87 -13.61 9.25
N ILE A 28 -3.50 -13.08 8.08
CA ILE A 28 -2.95 -13.86 6.97
C ILE A 28 -1.42 -13.93 6.97
N GLY A 29 -0.75 -13.39 8.00
CA GLY A 29 0.68 -13.56 8.24
C GLY A 29 1.56 -12.38 7.85
N VAL A 30 1.00 -11.21 7.55
CA VAL A 30 1.81 -10.00 7.31
C VAL A 30 2.45 -9.54 8.63
N THR A 31 3.77 -9.59 8.72
CA THR A 31 4.55 -9.23 9.92
C THR A 31 5.24 -7.87 9.81
N GLY A 32 5.43 -7.36 8.60
CA GLY A 32 6.04 -6.05 8.34
C GLY A 32 5.20 -4.86 8.83
N PRO A 33 5.75 -3.63 8.74
CA PRO A 33 5.01 -2.42 9.08
C PRO A 33 3.73 -2.27 8.24
N ILE A 34 2.62 -1.97 8.88
CA ILE A 34 1.37 -1.57 8.25
C ILE A 34 1.05 -0.16 8.74
N HIS A 35 1.05 0.81 7.85
CA HIS A 35 0.65 2.18 8.14
C HIS A 35 -0.77 2.41 7.67
N THR A 36 -1.68 2.59 8.61
CA THR A 36 -3.06 2.99 8.33
C THR A 36 -3.14 4.51 8.22
N ILE A 37 -3.68 5.00 7.12
CA ILE A 37 -3.69 6.40 6.74
C ILE A 37 -5.13 6.86 6.56
N ASN A 38 -5.52 7.89 7.29
CA ASN A 38 -6.88 8.40 7.28
C ASN A 38 -7.09 9.41 6.14
N GLY A 39 -7.42 8.86 4.96
CA GLY A 39 -7.79 9.65 3.79
C GLY A 39 -6.65 10.04 2.85
N GLY A 40 -7.04 10.54 1.69
CA GLY A 40 -6.11 10.79 0.58
C GLY A 40 -5.13 11.94 0.82
N LEU A 41 -5.55 13.02 1.52
CA LEU A 41 -4.63 14.12 1.84
C LEU A 41 -3.49 13.65 2.74
N GLU A 42 -3.79 12.82 3.74
CA GLU A 42 -2.77 12.26 4.62
C GLU A 42 -1.85 11.30 3.87
N ALA A 43 -2.38 10.51 2.92
CA ALA A 43 -1.57 9.65 2.06
C ALA A 43 -0.58 10.45 1.20
N ILE A 44 -1.02 11.55 0.62
CA ILE A 44 -0.17 12.45 -0.15
C ILE A 44 0.90 13.09 0.75
N ALA A 45 0.54 13.57 1.95
CA ALA A 45 1.48 14.10 2.93
C ALA A 45 2.52 13.05 3.38
N TYR A 46 2.08 11.79 3.56
CA TYR A 46 2.98 10.66 3.82
C TYR A 46 4.03 10.51 2.72
N MET A 47 3.59 10.44 1.46
CA MET A 47 4.51 10.27 0.33
C MET A 47 5.50 11.42 0.20
N LYS A 48 5.06 12.66 0.43
CA LYS A 48 5.91 13.85 0.42
C LYS A 48 6.86 13.96 1.61
N GLY A 49 6.62 13.25 2.71
CA GLY A 49 7.38 13.39 3.95
C GLY A 49 7.03 14.65 4.73
N GLU A 50 5.78 15.09 4.68
CA GLU A 50 5.32 16.29 5.38
C GLU A 50 4.99 15.99 6.85
N GLY A 51 5.23 16.95 7.74
CA GLY A 51 4.92 16.85 9.16
C GLY A 51 5.60 15.65 9.83
N LYS A 52 4.82 14.82 10.51
CA LYS A 52 5.32 13.60 11.20
C LYS A 52 5.99 12.60 10.24
N TYR A 53 5.63 12.63 8.96
CA TYR A 53 6.16 11.72 7.94
C TYR A 53 7.55 12.10 7.42
N SER A 54 8.14 13.19 7.92
CA SER A 54 9.53 13.56 7.63
C SER A 54 10.54 12.57 8.26
N ASP A 55 10.15 11.87 9.32
CA ASP A 55 10.94 10.77 9.89
C ASP A 55 10.82 9.52 9.01
N ARG A 56 11.73 9.36 8.07
CA ARG A 56 11.76 8.22 7.13
C ARG A 56 12.34 6.93 7.72
N ILE A 57 12.70 6.94 9.00
CA ILE A 57 13.01 5.72 9.75
C ILE A 57 11.70 5.12 10.28
N ALA A 58 10.85 5.94 10.90
CA ALA A 58 9.56 5.53 11.40
C ALA A 58 8.53 5.31 10.28
N TYR A 59 8.58 6.14 9.21
CA TYR A 59 7.63 6.15 8.09
C TYR A 59 8.34 5.89 6.76
N THR A 60 8.82 4.67 6.59
CA THR A 60 9.48 4.25 5.34
C THR A 60 8.52 4.31 4.15
N TYR A 61 9.05 4.52 2.94
CA TYR A 61 8.22 4.47 1.74
C TYR A 61 7.53 3.11 1.62
N PRO A 62 6.23 3.07 1.25
CA PRO A 62 5.51 1.82 1.11
C PRO A 62 6.05 1.02 -0.07
N THR A 63 6.06 -0.29 0.08
CA THR A 63 6.34 -1.24 -1.00
C THR A 63 5.07 -1.74 -1.65
N PHE A 64 3.93 -1.50 -1.00
CA PHE A 64 2.59 -1.86 -1.48
C PHE A 64 1.55 -0.94 -0.85
N ILE A 65 0.59 -0.49 -1.65
CA ILE A 65 -0.46 0.43 -1.21
C ILE A 65 -1.83 -0.18 -1.49
N THR A 66 -2.74 -0.10 -0.53
CA THR A 66 -4.18 -0.24 -0.78
C THR A 66 -4.86 1.10 -0.53
N THR A 67 -5.78 1.50 -1.39
CA THR A 67 -6.52 2.76 -1.24
C THR A 67 -8.01 2.59 -1.53
N ASP A 68 -8.86 3.18 -0.70
CA ASP A 68 -10.25 3.42 -1.08
C ASP A 68 -10.31 4.53 -2.15
N LEU A 69 -11.42 4.60 -2.87
CA LEU A 69 -11.69 5.66 -3.86
C LEU A 69 -12.54 6.79 -3.28
N LYS A 70 -13.57 6.47 -2.55
CA LYS A 70 -14.60 7.44 -2.12
C LYS A 70 -14.25 8.02 -0.75
N MET A 71 -13.29 8.94 -0.73
CA MET A 71 -12.86 9.63 0.48
C MET A 71 -13.07 11.15 0.34
N PRO A 72 -13.38 11.86 1.44
CA PRO A 72 -13.54 13.32 1.40
C PRO A 72 -12.22 14.03 1.13
N GLN A 73 -12.30 15.24 0.61
CA GLN A 73 -11.20 16.18 0.29
C GLN A 73 -10.29 15.70 -0.84
N ALA A 74 -9.50 14.66 -0.64
CA ALA A 74 -8.73 14.00 -1.68
C ALA A 74 -9.14 12.52 -1.74
N ASP A 75 -9.72 12.13 -2.87
CA ASP A 75 -10.18 10.77 -3.13
C ASP A 75 -9.03 9.86 -3.58
N GLY A 76 -9.32 8.57 -3.75
CA GLY A 76 -8.30 7.61 -4.20
C GLY A 76 -7.77 7.90 -5.60
N PHE A 77 -8.54 8.58 -6.46
CA PHE A 77 -8.04 9.01 -7.76
C PHE A 77 -6.94 10.07 -7.62
N ALA A 78 -7.09 11.01 -6.67
CA ALA A 78 -6.06 12.00 -6.37
C ALA A 78 -4.78 11.32 -5.83
N VAL A 79 -4.91 10.27 -5.03
CA VAL A 79 -3.77 9.47 -4.56
C VAL A 79 -3.08 8.79 -5.74
N LEU A 80 -3.83 8.09 -6.61
CA LEU A 80 -3.28 7.44 -7.81
C LEU A 80 -2.57 8.43 -8.73
N GLU A 81 -3.19 9.57 -8.99
CA GLU A 81 -2.62 10.62 -9.83
C GLU A 81 -1.32 11.18 -9.24
N HIS A 82 -1.31 11.41 -7.92
CA HIS A 82 -0.12 11.87 -7.21
C HIS A 82 1.04 10.89 -7.32
N LEU A 83 0.78 9.59 -7.15
CA LEU A 83 1.79 8.54 -7.31
C LEU A 83 2.29 8.46 -8.75
N ARG A 84 1.37 8.49 -9.74
CA ARG A 84 1.70 8.42 -11.16
C ARG A 84 2.57 9.58 -11.63
N ASN A 85 2.32 10.78 -11.11
CA ASN A 85 3.06 11.99 -11.49
C ASN A 85 4.49 12.04 -10.95
N ASN A 86 4.85 11.13 -10.04
CA ASN A 86 6.22 10.96 -9.56
C ASN A 86 6.79 9.64 -10.14
N PRO A 87 7.77 9.71 -11.06
CA PRO A 87 8.33 8.52 -11.70
C PRO A 87 8.91 7.49 -10.72
N GLU A 88 9.44 7.95 -9.59
CA GLU A 88 10.01 7.08 -8.57
C GLU A 88 8.94 6.31 -7.79
N TRP A 89 7.73 6.87 -7.66
CA TRP A 89 6.62 6.28 -6.91
C TRP A 89 5.61 5.55 -7.78
N ALA A 90 5.55 5.87 -9.07
CA ALA A 90 4.64 5.26 -10.03
C ALA A 90 4.81 3.74 -10.16
N VAL A 91 5.95 3.22 -9.69
CA VAL A 91 6.26 1.78 -9.70
C VAL A 91 5.75 1.03 -8.47
N ILE A 92 5.29 1.74 -7.43
CA ILE A 92 4.77 1.11 -6.22
C ILE A 92 3.41 0.47 -6.55
N PRO A 93 3.27 -0.85 -6.38
CA PRO A 93 1.99 -1.51 -6.59
C PRO A 93 0.89 -0.87 -5.73
N THR A 94 -0.13 -0.34 -6.39
CA THR A 94 -1.26 0.33 -5.74
C THR A 94 -2.55 -0.34 -6.13
N VAL A 95 -3.22 -0.92 -5.15
CA VAL A 95 -4.48 -1.65 -5.31
C VAL A 95 -5.62 -0.79 -4.81
N VAL A 96 -6.67 -0.67 -5.62
CA VAL A 96 -7.92 -0.06 -5.20
C VAL A 96 -8.75 -1.10 -4.46
N LEU A 97 -9.20 -0.75 -3.25
CA LEU A 97 -10.10 -1.55 -2.42
C LEU A 97 -11.24 -0.64 -1.94
N THR A 98 -12.38 -0.69 -2.60
CA THR A 98 -13.47 0.28 -2.46
C THR A 98 -14.85 -0.39 -2.47
N SER A 99 -15.86 0.28 -1.94
CA SER A 99 -17.26 -0.17 -2.08
C SER A 99 -17.88 0.15 -3.45
N SER A 100 -17.22 0.96 -4.28
CA SER A 100 -17.71 1.30 -5.62
C SER A 100 -17.51 0.13 -6.60
N ASN A 101 -18.57 -0.20 -7.32
CA ASN A 101 -18.56 -1.12 -8.47
C ASN A 101 -18.92 -0.41 -9.79
N ASP A 102 -18.82 0.91 -9.81
CA ASP A 102 -19.09 1.73 -10.98
C ASP A 102 -18.06 1.50 -12.09
N LEU A 103 -18.52 1.28 -13.31
CA LEU A 103 -17.64 0.98 -14.45
C LEU A 103 -16.71 2.16 -14.82
N ASP A 104 -17.20 3.38 -14.66
CA ASP A 104 -16.38 4.58 -14.93
C ASP A 104 -15.30 4.76 -13.87
N ASP A 105 -15.60 4.47 -12.60
CA ASP A 105 -14.61 4.43 -11.52
C ASP A 105 -13.53 3.38 -11.79
N ILE A 106 -13.94 2.18 -12.18
CA ILE A 106 -13.01 1.08 -12.52
C ILE A 106 -12.10 1.52 -13.67
N LYS A 107 -12.67 1.99 -14.77
CA LYS A 107 -11.92 2.45 -15.95
C LYS A 107 -10.94 3.56 -15.59
N LYS A 108 -11.40 4.58 -14.85
CA LYS A 108 -10.58 5.71 -14.43
C LYS A 108 -9.41 5.27 -13.55
N ALA A 109 -9.64 4.36 -12.59
CA ALA A 109 -8.58 3.84 -11.72
C ALA A 109 -7.47 3.15 -12.51
N TYR A 110 -7.81 2.29 -13.49
CA TYR A 110 -6.82 1.66 -14.36
C TYR A 110 -6.09 2.66 -15.26
N MET A 111 -6.79 3.66 -15.79
CA MET A 111 -6.15 4.74 -16.56
C MET A 111 -5.17 5.56 -15.73
N LEU A 112 -5.40 5.69 -14.42
CA LEU A 112 -4.51 6.33 -13.47
C LEU A 112 -3.41 5.41 -12.92
N GLY A 113 -3.34 4.16 -13.41
CA GLY A 113 -2.23 3.25 -13.13
C GLY A 113 -2.42 2.39 -11.87
N CYS A 114 -3.65 2.15 -11.40
CA CYS A 114 -3.83 1.15 -10.35
C CYS A 114 -3.39 -0.24 -10.84
N SER A 115 -2.82 -1.03 -9.93
CA SER A 115 -2.35 -2.38 -10.24
C SER A 115 -3.50 -3.39 -10.32
N SER A 116 -4.53 -3.19 -9.52
CA SER A 116 -5.78 -3.94 -9.56
C SER A 116 -6.89 -3.20 -8.82
N TYR A 117 -8.14 -3.59 -9.10
CA TYR A 117 -9.35 -2.99 -8.53
C TYR A 117 -10.19 -4.06 -7.87
N HIS A 118 -10.55 -3.85 -6.63
CA HIS A 118 -11.34 -4.78 -5.82
C HIS A 118 -12.51 -4.07 -5.16
N VAL A 119 -13.69 -4.67 -5.28
CA VAL A 119 -14.88 -4.22 -4.55
C VAL A 119 -14.86 -4.87 -3.17
N LYS A 120 -14.97 -4.05 -2.12
CA LYS A 120 -15.04 -4.53 -0.73
C LYS A 120 -16.25 -5.44 -0.56
N PRO A 121 -16.09 -6.66 -0.03
CA PRO A 121 -17.23 -7.52 0.29
C PRO A 121 -17.97 -7.01 1.53
N GLY A 122 -19.25 -7.34 1.63
CA GLY A 122 -20.11 -6.90 2.74
C GLY A 122 -19.87 -7.62 4.08
N THR A 123 -18.90 -8.53 4.16
CA THR A 123 -18.60 -9.31 5.37
C THR A 123 -17.11 -9.30 5.70
N THR A 124 -16.76 -9.40 6.98
CA THR A 124 -15.38 -9.46 7.44
C THR A 124 -14.65 -10.72 6.96
N ASP A 125 -15.35 -11.85 6.88
CA ASP A 125 -14.76 -13.10 6.35
C ASP A 125 -14.50 -13.00 4.84
N GLY A 126 -15.40 -12.36 4.10
CA GLY A 126 -15.21 -12.07 2.69
C GLY A 126 -14.01 -11.14 2.45
N LEU A 127 -13.89 -10.08 3.26
CA LEU A 127 -12.74 -9.17 3.21
C LEU A 127 -11.43 -9.90 3.47
N ARG A 128 -11.38 -10.75 4.51
CA ARG A 128 -10.20 -11.55 4.81
C ARG A 128 -9.84 -12.51 3.69
N ALA A 129 -10.83 -13.18 3.11
CA ALA A 129 -10.61 -14.09 1.97
C ALA A 129 -10.08 -13.34 0.74
N GLN A 130 -10.65 -12.17 0.43
CA GLN A 130 -10.22 -11.33 -0.69
C GLN A 130 -8.79 -10.83 -0.49
N LEU A 131 -8.46 -10.33 0.71
CA LEU A 131 -7.11 -9.86 1.03
C LEU A 131 -6.09 -11.00 1.04
N LYS A 132 -6.51 -12.22 1.40
CA LYS A 132 -5.64 -13.40 1.29
C LYS A 132 -5.29 -13.71 -0.16
N VAL A 133 -6.27 -13.70 -1.07
CA VAL A 133 -6.01 -13.91 -2.51
C VAL A 133 -5.07 -12.83 -3.06
N LEU A 134 -5.32 -11.59 -2.71
CA LEU A 134 -4.48 -10.45 -3.10
C LEU A 134 -3.04 -10.62 -2.58
N HIS A 135 -2.91 -10.94 -1.30
CA HIS A 135 -1.61 -11.18 -0.67
C HIS A 135 -0.87 -12.33 -1.34
N ASP A 136 -1.52 -13.49 -1.50
CA ASP A 136 -0.90 -14.68 -2.11
C ASP A 136 -0.45 -14.41 -3.56
N TYR A 137 -1.23 -13.64 -4.33
CA TYR A 137 -0.84 -13.21 -5.68
C TYR A 137 0.42 -12.34 -5.64
N TRP A 138 0.43 -11.27 -4.84
CA TRP A 138 1.55 -10.33 -4.80
C TRP A 138 2.82 -10.93 -4.18
N LEU A 139 2.70 -12.00 -3.36
CA LEU A 139 3.86 -12.76 -2.86
C LEU A 139 4.71 -13.36 -3.99
N THR A 140 4.09 -13.65 -5.12
CA THR A 140 4.78 -14.26 -6.28
C THR A 140 5.33 -13.23 -7.26
N CYS A 141 4.98 -11.95 -7.10
CA CYS A 141 5.38 -10.90 -8.01
C CYS A 141 6.75 -10.31 -7.66
N GLU A 142 7.56 -10.07 -8.67
CA GLU A 142 8.72 -9.19 -8.56
C GLU A 142 8.24 -7.74 -8.64
N VAL A 143 8.63 -6.93 -7.66
CA VAL A 143 8.22 -5.51 -7.61
C VAL A 143 9.42 -4.60 -7.45
N PRO A 144 9.44 -3.42 -8.09
CA PRO A 144 10.44 -2.40 -7.87
C PRO A 144 10.48 -1.97 -6.39
N GLN A 145 11.61 -1.48 -5.96
CA GLN A 145 11.78 -0.96 -4.60
C GLN A 145 12.03 0.53 -4.63
N VAL A 146 11.52 1.21 -3.61
CA VAL A 146 11.82 2.61 -3.33
C VAL A 146 12.64 2.67 -2.03
N ASP A 147 13.77 3.36 -2.07
CA ASP A 147 14.66 3.51 -0.92
C ASP A 147 14.16 4.55 0.09
N THR A 148 14.91 4.77 1.15
CA THR A 148 14.57 5.77 2.18
C THR A 148 14.58 7.23 1.68
N ASN A 149 15.13 7.48 0.49
CA ASN A 149 15.15 8.80 -0.15
C ASN A 149 13.99 8.94 -1.17
N GLY A 150 13.12 7.93 -1.30
CA GLY A 150 12.01 7.94 -2.24
C GLY A 150 12.43 7.69 -3.69
N ARG A 151 13.58 7.05 -3.93
CA ARG A 151 14.11 6.74 -5.26
C ARG A 151 14.06 5.24 -5.52
N GLN A 152 13.80 4.88 -6.77
CA GLN A 152 13.86 3.47 -7.18
C GLN A 152 15.26 2.90 -6.94
N VAL A 153 15.31 1.74 -6.29
CA VAL A 153 16.52 0.97 -6.12
C VAL A 153 16.78 0.20 -7.41
N ARG A 154 17.98 0.29 -7.97
CA ARG A 154 18.34 -0.39 -9.22
C ARG A 154 18.33 -1.92 -9.07
N THR A 155 18.13 -2.59 -10.16
CA THR A 155 17.70 -3.97 -10.41
C THR A 155 18.39 -5.12 -9.67
N ASP A 156 19.54 -4.92 -9.08
CA ASP A 156 20.27 -5.98 -8.35
C ASP A 156 19.64 -6.30 -6.96
N SER A 157 18.63 -5.55 -6.57
CA SER A 157 17.95 -5.65 -5.28
C SER A 157 16.43 -5.83 -5.39
N ALA A 158 15.90 -6.03 -6.59
CA ALA A 158 14.52 -6.47 -6.74
C ALA A 158 14.33 -7.84 -6.10
N GLY A 159 13.31 -8.00 -5.28
CA GLY A 159 12.99 -9.26 -4.63
C GLY A 159 11.50 -9.44 -4.55
N LYS A 160 11.05 -10.67 -4.34
CA LYS A 160 9.63 -10.96 -4.21
C LYS A 160 9.04 -10.20 -3.02
N LEU A 161 7.87 -9.59 -3.22
CA LEU A 161 7.19 -8.83 -2.17
C LEU A 161 6.95 -9.68 -0.92
N GLY A 162 6.68 -10.98 -1.09
CA GLY A 162 6.47 -11.92 -0.01
C GLY A 162 7.68 -12.15 0.89
N GLU A 163 8.87 -12.18 0.32
CA GLU A 163 10.10 -12.32 1.09
C GLU A 163 10.33 -11.13 2.02
N ARG A 164 9.78 -9.96 1.65
CA ARG A 164 9.85 -8.74 2.45
C ARG A 164 8.80 -8.71 3.56
N PHE A 165 7.58 -9.20 3.31
CA PHE A 165 6.53 -9.26 4.32
C PHE A 165 6.79 -10.35 5.38
N ALA A 166 7.53 -11.40 5.04
CA ALA A 166 7.82 -12.52 5.92
C ALA A 166 9.06 -12.31 6.81
N GLN A 167 9.88 -11.29 6.57
CA GLN A 167 11.07 -11.07 7.38
C GLN A 167 10.73 -10.31 8.67
N PRO A 168 11.05 -10.87 9.87
CA PRO A 168 10.90 -10.13 11.11
C PRO A 168 11.82 -8.90 11.09
N LEU A 169 11.35 -7.81 11.68
CA LEU A 169 12.18 -6.64 11.96
C LEU A 169 13.44 -7.12 12.70
N GLY A 170 14.57 -7.12 12.02
CA GLY A 170 15.82 -7.58 12.59
C GLY A 170 16.18 -6.74 13.82
N ILE A 171 16.00 -7.31 15.00
CA ILE A 171 16.63 -6.79 16.21
C ILE A 171 18.14 -6.96 15.97
N GLN A 172 18.82 -5.87 15.67
CA GLN A 172 20.28 -5.88 15.72
C GLN A 172 20.67 -6.22 17.16
N LYS A 173 21.12 -7.46 17.36
CA LYS A 173 21.90 -7.76 18.58
C LYS A 173 23.20 -6.97 18.45
N GLN A 174 23.40 -6.04 19.38
CA GLN A 174 24.69 -5.40 19.65
C GLN A 174 25.71 -6.45 20.03
#